data_9472e8982b4f67eb4998af890826d95c
#
_entry.id   9472e8982b4f67eb4998af890826d95c
#
_cell.length_a   1.000
_cell.length_b   1.000
_cell.length_c   1.000
_cell.angle_alpha   90.00
_cell.angle_beta   90.00
_cell.angle_gamma   90.00
#
_symmetry.space_group_name_H-M   'P 1'
#
loop_
_entity.id
_entity.type
_entity.pdbx_description
1 polymer ?
#
loop_
_entity_poly.entity_id
_entity_poly.type
_entity_poly.pdbx_seq_one_letter_code
_entity_poly.pdbx_strand_id
1 'polypeptide(L)'
;MKVKACPRHPIIGNADGRERGSGTLLAAGLALVVMMAMAAMLLLAQSAVLASRAAAAADLAALAAADALRGITTGEPCIVAAEVAARHGATVLGCSEGTGQTIEVRTELGERPLLGAATGHARAGPPP
;
A
#
# COMPACT_ATOMS: atom_id res chain seq x y z
N MET A 1 65.18 61.10 -9.29
CA MET A 1 64.42 59.97 -8.65
C MET A 1 63.39 59.45 -9.65
N LYS A 2 63.55 58.22 -10.16
CA LYS A 2 62.58 57.57 -11.08
C LYS A 2 61.55 56.83 -10.26
N VAL A 3 60.29 57.28 -10.29
CA VAL A 3 59.18 56.61 -9.68
C VAL A 3 58.78 55.45 -10.61
N LYS A 4 58.99 54.20 -10.15
CA LYS A 4 58.53 52.98 -10.84
C LYS A 4 57.04 52.90 -10.70
N ALA A 5 56.31 52.98 -11.83
CA ALA A 5 54.89 52.72 -11.88
C ALA A 5 54.61 51.24 -11.65
N CYS A 6 53.78 50.88 -10.66
CA CYS A 6 53.24 49.55 -10.46
C CYS A 6 52.36 49.14 -11.63
N PRO A 7 52.46 47.92 -12.15
CA PRO A 7 51.51 47.39 -13.13
C PRO A 7 50.17 47.15 -12.48
N ARG A 8 49.13 47.76 -13.04
CA ARG A 8 47.75 47.45 -12.69
C ARG A 8 47.44 46.05 -13.19
N HIS A 9 47.20 45.13 -12.26
CA HIS A 9 46.55 43.86 -12.60
C HIS A 9 45.15 44.13 -13.17
N PRO A 10 44.79 43.50 -14.30
CA PRO A 10 43.39 43.48 -14.74
C PRO A 10 42.56 42.69 -13.74
N ILE A 11 41.57 43.31 -13.17
CA ILE A 11 40.55 42.62 -12.39
C ILE A 11 39.78 41.76 -13.40
N ILE A 12 40.07 40.46 -13.36
CA ILE A 12 39.28 39.47 -14.10
C ILE A 12 37.92 39.52 -13.45
N GLY A 13 36.95 40.11 -14.15
CA GLY A 13 35.57 40.18 -13.72
C GLY A 13 35.04 38.74 -13.56
N ASN A 14 34.59 38.45 -12.38
CA ASN A 14 33.90 37.21 -12.06
C ASN A 14 32.72 37.02 -13.02
N ALA A 15 32.84 36.02 -13.89
CA ALA A 15 31.77 35.53 -14.72
C ALA A 15 30.81 34.58 -13.93
N ASP A 16 30.81 34.67 -12.59
CA ASP A 16 30.07 33.82 -11.68
C ASP A 16 28.58 34.15 -11.51
N GLY A 17 28.06 35.11 -12.29
CA GLY A 17 26.67 35.58 -12.14
C GLY A 17 25.61 34.74 -12.85
N ARG A 18 25.99 33.81 -13.76
CA ARG A 18 25.04 33.10 -14.60
C ARG A 18 24.69 31.68 -14.14
N GLU A 19 25.45 31.12 -13.22
CA GLU A 19 25.28 29.72 -12.77
C GLU A 19 24.37 29.58 -11.53
N ARG A 20 24.05 30.66 -10.84
CA ARG A 20 23.24 30.62 -9.61
C ARG A 20 21.74 30.34 -9.85
N GLY A 21 21.22 30.63 -11.03
CA GLY A 21 19.81 30.41 -11.36
C GLY A 21 19.48 28.97 -11.77
N SER A 22 20.38 28.28 -12.48
CA SER A 22 20.14 26.93 -12.97
C SER A 22 20.25 25.86 -11.88
N GLY A 23 21.16 26.06 -10.91
CA GLY A 23 21.33 25.13 -9.78
C GLY A 23 20.13 25.09 -8.84
N THR A 24 19.50 26.22 -8.56
CA THR A 24 18.30 26.29 -7.72
C THR A 24 17.08 25.67 -8.40
N LEU A 25 16.91 25.84 -9.71
CA LEU A 25 15.84 25.22 -10.47
C LEU A 25 16.01 23.70 -10.54
N LEU A 26 17.24 23.20 -10.74
CA LEU A 26 17.54 21.77 -10.72
C LEU A 26 17.31 21.18 -9.33
N ALA A 27 17.75 21.86 -8.27
CA ALA A 27 17.55 21.40 -6.90
C ALA A 27 16.06 21.36 -6.52
N ALA A 28 15.28 22.38 -6.90
CA ALA A 28 13.85 22.43 -6.68
C ALA A 28 13.13 21.33 -7.47
N GLY A 29 13.50 21.10 -8.73
CA GLY A 29 12.96 20.03 -9.56
C GLY A 29 13.25 18.65 -8.98
N LEU A 30 14.49 18.41 -8.54
CA LEU A 30 14.87 17.14 -7.89
C LEU A 30 14.10 16.93 -6.59
N ALA A 31 13.96 17.95 -5.76
CA ALA A 31 13.19 17.85 -4.51
C ALA A 31 11.73 17.48 -4.78
N LEU A 32 11.11 18.08 -5.80
CA LEU A 32 9.73 17.76 -6.18
C LEU A 32 9.59 16.30 -6.66
N VAL A 33 10.52 15.81 -7.46
CA VAL A 33 10.53 14.41 -7.92
C VAL A 33 10.67 13.45 -6.74
N VAL A 34 11.57 13.75 -5.79
CA VAL A 34 11.73 12.94 -4.58
C VAL A 34 10.46 12.94 -3.73
N MET A 35 9.83 14.09 -3.54
CA MET A 35 8.57 14.18 -2.79
C MET A 35 7.44 13.38 -3.46
N MET A 36 7.33 13.44 -4.78
CA MET A 36 6.35 12.64 -5.53
C MET A 36 6.63 11.14 -5.41
N ALA A 37 7.89 10.74 -5.50
CA ALA A 37 8.29 9.35 -5.33
C ALA A 37 7.96 8.82 -3.92
N MET A 38 8.22 9.60 -2.88
CA MET A 38 7.87 9.26 -1.51
C MET A 38 6.35 9.14 -1.32
N ALA A 39 5.57 10.07 -1.87
CA ALA A 39 4.12 10.00 -1.83
C ALA A 39 3.57 8.74 -2.52
N ALA A 40 4.12 8.39 -3.69
CA ALA A 40 3.75 7.16 -4.39
C ALA A 40 4.09 5.90 -3.59
N MET A 41 5.25 5.86 -2.95
CA MET A 41 5.66 4.74 -2.08
C MET A 41 4.71 4.58 -0.88
N LEU A 42 4.30 5.68 -0.24
CA LEU A 42 3.35 5.64 0.86
C LEU A 42 1.97 5.11 0.44
N LEU A 43 1.47 5.52 -0.73
CA LEU A 43 0.20 5.01 -1.28
C LEU A 43 0.28 3.51 -1.57
N LEU A 44 1.39 3.03 -2.15
CA LEU A 44 1.61 1.60 -2.39
C LEU A 44 1.68 0.81 -1.08
N ALA A 45 2.38 1.33 -0.07
CA ALA A 45 2.46 0.68 1.24
C ALA A 45 1.07 0.57 1.91
N GLN A 46 0.25 1.61 1.84
CA GLN A 46 -1.12 1.57 2.37
C GLN A 46 -1.97 0.53 1.65
N SER A 47 -1.90 0.45 0.31
CA SER A 47 -2.66 -0.53 -0.45
C SER A 47 -2.24 -1.98 -0.12
N ALA A 48 -0.95 -2.23 0.08
CA ALA A 48 -0.44 -3.54 0.48
C ALA A 48 -0.93 -3.96 1.87
N VAL A 49 -0.98 -3.03 2.83
CA VAL A 49 -1.51 -3.31 4.18
C VAL A 49 -3.00 -3.65 4.12
N LEU A 50 -3.79 -2.90 3.35
CA LEU A 50 -5.22 -3.17 3.22
C LEU A 50 -5.49 -4.50 2.52
N ALA A 51 -4.73 -4.83 1.48
CA ALA A 51 -4.82 -6.14 0.81
C ALA A 51 -4.49 -7.29 1.78
N SER A 52 -3.46 -7.15 2.59
CA SER A 52 -3.09 -8.13 3.62
C SER A 52 -4.19 -8.32 4.67
N ARG A 53 -4.82 -7.23 5.13
CA ARG A 53 -5.94 -7.29 6.06
C ARG A 53 -7.17 -7.98 5.46
N ALA A 54 -7.49 -7.68 4.19
CA ALA A 54 -8.59 -8.33 3.50
C ALA A 54 -8.37 -9.83 3.34
N ALA A 55 -7.15 -10.25 2.99
CA ALA A 55 -6.77 -11.65 2.89
C ALA A 55 -6.88 -12.36 4.25
N ALA A 56 -6.34 -11.76 5.31
CA ALA A 56 -6.43 -12.33 6.67
C ALA A 56 -7.89 -12.46 7.15
N ALA A 57 -8.75 -11.49 6.86
CA ALA A 57 -10.17 -11.57 7.18
C ALA A 57 -10.86 -12.73 6.42
N ALA A 58 -10.52 -12.92 5.14
CA ALA A 58 -11.03 -14.03 4.35
C ALA A 58 -10.57 -15.39 4.88
N ASP A 59 -9.28 -15.52 5.23
CA ASP A 59 -8.71 -16.76 5.79
C ASP A 59 -9.39 -17.16 7.11
N LEU A 60 -9.54 -16.20 8.03
CA LEU A 60 -10.18 -16.46 9.31
C LEU A 60 -11.67 -16.80 9.15
N ALA A 61 -12.37 -16.10 8.26
CA ALA A 61 -13.76 -16.39 7.95
C ALA A 61 -13.93 -17.77 7.32
N ALA A 62 -13.06 -18.15 6.38
CA ALA A 62 -13.09 -19.47 5.75
C ALA A 62 -12.78 -20.60 6.72
N LEU A 63 -11.80 -20.42 7.62
CA LEU A 63 -11.48 -21.40 8.66
C LEU A 63 -12.66 -21.61 9.62
N ALA A 64 -13.25 -20.51 10.13
CA ALA A 64 -14.40 -20.61 11.02
C ALA A 64 -15.62 -21.27 10.37
N ALA A 65 -15.86 -20.96 9.09
CA ALA A 65 -16.93 -21.58 8.31
C ALA A 65 -16.66 -23.06 8.06
N ALA A 66 -15.41 -23.46 7.79
CA ALA A 66 -15.04 -24.87 7.65
C ALA A 66 -15.20 -25.66 8.95
N ASP A 67 -14.95 -25.03 10.10
CA ASP A 67 -15.20 -25.65 11.41
C ASP A 67 -16.71 -25.82 11.68
N ALA A 68 -17.53 -24.87 11.28
CA ALA A 68 -18.99 -24.99 11.34
C ALA A 68 -19.50 -26.09 10.40
N LEU A 69 -18.98 -26.15 9.16
CA LEU A 69 -19.33 -27.19 8.19
C LEU A 69 -19.04 -28.62 8.71
N ARG A 70 -17.97 -28.77 9.49
CA ARG A 70 -17.59 -30.04 10.13
C ARG A 70 -18.32 -30.32 11.45
N GLY A 71 -19.16 -29.42 11.91
CA GLY A 71 -19.88 -29.55 13.17
C GLY A 71 -19.01 -29.32 14.43
N ILE A 72 -17.81 -28.75 14.28
CA ILE A 72 -16.93 -28.40 15.40
C ILE A 72 -17.48 -27.19 16.13
N THR A 73 -17.99 -26.22 15.36
CA THR A 73 -18.67 -25.01 15.86
C THR A 73 -20.15 -25.05 15.48
N THR A 74 -21.01 -24.54 16.35
CA THR A 74 -22.45 -24.43 16.07
C THR A 74 -22.73 -23.25 15.17
N GLY A 75 -23.62 -23.42 14.20
CA GLY A 75 -24.07 -22.37 13.29
C GLY A 75 -23.99 -22.79 11.82
N GLU A 76 -24.64 -22.02 11.00
CA GLU A 76 -24.62 -22.20 9.55
C GLU A 76 -23.29 -21.61 9.02
N PRO A 77 -22.52 -22.36 8.19
CA PRO A 77 -21.14 -22.00 7.81
C PRO A 77 -21.00 -20.57 7.26
N CYS A 78 -21.86 -20.15 6.37
CA CYS A 78 -21.75 -18.81 5.75
C CYS A 78 -22.19 -17.69 6.71
N ILE A 79 -23.05 -17.96 7.69
CA ILE A 79 -23.36 -16.99 8.75
C ILE A 79 -22.17 -16.81 9.67
N VAL A 80 -21.52 -17.90 10.07
CA VAL A 80 -20.30 -17.88 10.88
C VAL A 80 -19.18 -17.12 10.15
N ALA A 81 -19.01 -17.36 8.84
CA ALA A 81 -18.06 -16.61 8.02
C ALA A 81 -18.33 -15.10 8.05
N ALA A 82 -19.60 -14.71 7.90
CA ALA A 82 -20.00 -13.30 7.89
C ALA A 82 -19.74 -12.61 9.24
N GLU A 83 -20.03 -13.29 10.36
CA GLU A 83 -19.76 -12.77 11.70
C GLU A 83 -18.25 -12.58 11.95
N VAL A 84 -17.43 -13.54 11.54
CA VAL A 84 -15.97 -13.44 11.71
C VAL A 84 -15.40 -12.35 10.82
N ALA A 85 -15.80 -12.27 9.56
CA ALA A 85 -15.39 -11.18 8.66
C ALA A 85 -15.74 -9.80 9.21
N ALA A 86 -16.96 -9.63 9.74
CA ALA A 86 -17.41 -8.39 10.32
C ALA A 86 -16.57 -7.92 11.52
N ARG A 87 -16.09 -8.84 12.36
CA ARG A 87 -15.17 -8.53 13.48
C ARG A 87 -13.84 -7.97 12.99
N HIS A 88 -13.45 -8.28 11.75
CA HIS A 88 -12.24 -7.76 11.11
C HIS A 88 -12.49 -6.58 10.17
N GLY A 89 -13.69 -5.97 10.25
CA GLY A 89 -14.05 -4.82 9.43
C GLY A 89 -14.27 -5.15 7.96
N ALA A 90 -14.51 -6.43 7.64
CA ALA A 90 -14.77 -6.92 6.29
C ALA A 90 -16.20 -7.40 6.13
N THR A 91 -16.72 -7.32 4.92
CA THR A 91 -18.01 -7.86 4.51
C THR A 91 -17.81 -9.07 3.62
N VAL A 92 -18.58 -10.12 3.79
CA VAL A 92 -18.54 -11.28 2.90
C VAL A 92 -19.29 -10.93 1.61
N LEU A 93 -18.60 -10.99 0.48
CA LEU A 93 -19.16 -10.82 -0.86
C LEU A 93 -19.69 -12.12 -1.45
N GLY A 94 -19.11 -13.23 -1.05
CA GLY A 94 -19.51 -14.57 -1.50
C GLY A 94 -19.03 -15.64 -0.53
N CYS A 95 -19.89 -16.62 -0.34
CA CYS A 95 -19.59 -17.80 0.46
C CYS A 95 -20.22 -19.00 -0.24
N SER A 96 -19.43 -20.03 -0.50
CA SER A 96 -19.91 -21.23 -1.17
C SER A 96 -19.23 -22.47 -0.63
N GLU A 97 -20.00 -23.54 -0.48
CA GLU A 97 -19.49 -24.86 -0.17
C GLU A 97 -18.98 -25.53 -1.44
N GLY A 98 -17.77 -26.06 -1.37
CA GLY A 98 -17.15 -26.83 -2.45
C GLY A 98 -17.18 -28.34 -2.18
N THR A 99 -16.66 -29.12 -3.13
CA THR A 99 -16.52 -30.54 -2.98
C THR A 99 -15.53 -30.90 -1.86
N GLY A 100 -15.81 -32.00 -1.12
CA GLY A 100 -14.90 -32.51 -0.08
C GLY A 100 -14.87 -31.67 1.20
N GLN A 101 -16.03 -31.13 1.62
CA GLN A 101 -16.15 -30.32 2.85
C GLN A 101 -15.22 -29.07 2.85
N THR A 102 -15.05 -28.48 1.70
CA THR A 102 -14.33 -27.21 1.55
C THR A 102 -15.30 -26.06 1.50
N ILE A 103 -14.88 -24.90 2.01
CA ILE A 103 -15.63 -23.65 1.90
C ILE A 103 -14.76 -22.57 1.29
N GLU A 104 -15.35 -21.78 0.42
CA GLU A 104 -14.71 -20.67 -0.26
C GLU A 104 -15.39 -19.38 0.17
N VAL A 105 -14.60 -18.39 0.63
CA VAL A 105 -15.09 -17.13 1.13
C VAL A 105 -14.38 -15.99 0.40
N ARG A 106 -15.15 -15.01 -0.04
CA ARG A 106 -14.67 -13.73 -0.58
C ARG A 106 -15.10 -12.59 0.33
N THR A 107 -14.17 -11.73 0.66
CA THR A 107 -14.41 -10.60 1.55
C THR A 107 -13.99 -9.29 0.90
N GLU A 108 -14.60 -8.19 1.34
CA GLU A 108 -14.21 -6.82 1.01
C GLU A 108 -14.09 -6.03 2.30
N LEU A 109 -13.00 -5.25 2.45
CA LEU A 109 -12.88 -4.33 3.57
C LEU A 109 -13.83 -3.14 3.39
N GLY A 110 -14.45 -2.69 4.49
CA GLY A 110 -15.30 -1.51 4.51
C GLY A 110 -14.56 -0.21 4.20
N GLU A 111 -13.26 -0.17 4.43
CA GLU A 111 -12.41 0.96 4.09
C GLU A 111 -12.17 1.01 2.58
N ARG A 112 -12.50 2.15 1.97
CA ARG A 112 -12.29 2.38 0.53
C ARG A 112 -11.11 3.33 0.34
N PRO A 113 -9.91 2.82 0.11
CA PRO A 113 -8.77 3.64 -0.26
C PRO A 113 -8.94 4.23 -1.66
N LEU A 114 -8.15 5.26 -1.97
CA LEU A 114 -8.16 5.94 -3.28
C LEU A 114 -7.94 5.01 -4.47
N LEU A 115 -7.30 3.87 -4.26
CA LEU A 115 -6.95 2.88 -5.30
C LEU A 115 -8.00 1.75 -5.45
N GLY A 116 -9.14 1.85 -4.79
CA GLY A 116 -10.22 0.86 -4.87
C GLY A 116 -10.35 -0.01 -3.61
N ALA A 117 -11.41 -0.81 -3.56
CA ALA A 117 -11.70 -1.68 -2.42
C ALA A 117 -10.69 -2.82 -2.31
N ALA A 118 -10.23 -3.10 -1.10
CA ALA A 118 -9.37 -4.26 -0.84
C ALA A 118 -10.23 -5.51 -0.63
N THR A 119 -10.02 -6.51 -1.49
CA THR A 119 -10.74 -7.79 -1.45
C THR A 119 -9.82 -8.92 -1.02
N GLY A 120 -10.37 -9.86 -0.25
CA GLY A 120 -9.72 -11.10 0.14
C GLY A 120 -10.47 -12.30 -0.46
N HIS A 121 -9.75 -13.39 -0.68
CA HIS A 121 -10.30 -14.66 -1.13
C HIS A 121 -9.57 -15.79 -0.42
N ALA A 122 -10.31 -16.68 0.19
CA ALA A 122 -9.76 -17.82 0.89
C ALA A 122 -10.61 -19.08 0.67
N ARG A 123 -9.95 -20.23 0.76
CA ARG A 123 -10.56 -21.54 0.73
C ARG A 123 -10.02 -22.37 1.89
N ALA A 124 -10.92 -22.94 2.69
CA ALA A 124 -10.57 -23.82 3.80
C ALA A 124 -11.28 -25.16 3.66
N GLY A 125 -10.63 -26.23 4.12
CA GLY A 125 -11.15 -27.58 4.09
C GLY A 125 -10.16 -28.59 4.68
N PRO A 126 -10.52 -29.88 4.75
CA PRO A 126 -9.59 -30.90 5.19
C PRO A 126 -8.39 -30.98 4.23
N PRO A 127 -7.21 -31.44 4.73
CA PRO A 127 -6.08 -31.70 3.86
C PRO A 127 -6.42 -32.80 2.84
N PRO A 128 -5.82 -32.78 1.66
CA PRO A 128 -6.01 -33.78 0.62
C PRO A 128 -5.52 -35.17 1.05
#